data_a55bc836a3d871465b5a0040a2234a92
#
_entry.id   a55bc836a3d871465b5a0040a2234a92
#
_cell.length_a   1.000
_cell.length_b   1.000
_cell.length_c   1.000
_cell.angle_alpha   90.00
_cell.angle_beta   90.00
_cell.angle_gamma   90.00
#
_symmetry.space_group_name_H-M   'P 1'
#
loop_
_entity.id
_entity.type
_entity.pdbx_description
1 polymer ?
#
loop_
_entity_poly.entity_id
_entity_poly.type
_entity_poly.pdbx_seq_one_letter_code
_entity_poly.pdbx_strand_id
1 'polypeptide(L)'
;MIELNKIYNEDCLEGMKRIPDGSVDCIVCDLPYGVLNKQSEGGGWDSLIPLEPLWLQYLRITKPNAAIILFCQGMFTAQLMMSQPKLWKYNLIWSKQRPTGFLNANKMPLRSHEDIAVFYRKQPAYNPQMVKCAPHQRNHRKGDGSHSLKRGCYGDHKEVPTIVSDEKFPKSIICFDKEHSADTFHPTQKPVDLIRYLVRTYTNVGGCVLDNCMGSGTTAIACIREKRNFIGFELNKEYYDKACKRIQLEMAQPSLF
;
A
#
# COMPACT_ATOMS: atom_id res chain seq x y z
N MET A 1 -1.65 -25.59 -8.23
CA MET A 1 -1.62 -24.27 -8.91
C MET A 1 -2.30 -23.28 -7.97
N ILE A 2 -1.81 -22.05 -7.86
CA ILE A 2 -2.46 -21.05 -7.01
C ILE A 2 -3.66 -20.45 -7.73
N GLU A 3 -4.74 -20.20 -7.01
CA GLU A 3 -5.98 -19.64 -7.56
C GLU A 3 -6.08 -18.15 -7.23
N LEU A 4 -6.63 -17.37 -8.17
CA LEU A 4 -6.95 -15.97 -7.94
C LEU A 4 -8.16 -15.84 -7.00
N ASN A 5 -8.24 -14.69 -6.33
CA ASN A 5 -9.34 -14.31 -5.42
C ASN A 5 -9.44 -15.26 -4.21
N LYS A 6 -8.29 -15.70 -3.73
CA LYS A 6 -8.19 -16.64 -2.62
C LYS A 6 -7.07 -16.24 -1.66
N ILE A 7 -7.29 -16.52 -0.38
CA ILE A 7 -6.26 -16.48 0.65
C ILE A 7 -5.91 -17.91 1.09
N TYR A 8 -4.66 -18.10 1.53
CA TYR A 8 -4.12 -19.39 1.92
C TYR A 8 -3.57 -19.30 3.33
N ASN A 9 -3.89 -20.30 4.17
CA ASN A 9 -3.36 -20.35 5.53
C ASN A 9 -2.04 -21.13 5.55
N GLU A 10 -0.95 -20.44 5.30
CA GLU A 10 0.40 -21.00 5.23
C GLU A 10 1.48 -19.92 5.33
N ASP A 11 2.72 -20.33 5.46
CA ASP A 11 3.86 -19.43 5.36
C ASP A 11 3.92 -18.80 3.96
N CYS A 12 4.10 -17.48 3.93
CA CYS A 12 4.04 -16.74 2.66
C CYS A 12 5.24 -17.02 1.76
N LEU A 13 6.43 -17.33 2.30
CA LEU A 13 7.60 -17.65 1.48
C LEU A 13 7.42 -19.01 0.77
N GLU A 14 6.77 -19.97 1.44
CA GLU A 14 6.42 -21.25 0.83
C GLU A 14 5.27 -21.09 -0.18
N GLY A 15 4.23 -20.35 0.21
CA GLY A 15 3.08 -20.09 -0.66
C GLY A 15 3.44 -19.36 -1.94
N MET A 16 4.29 -18.36 -1.87
CA MET A 16 4.73 -17.60 -3.03
C MET A 16 5.49 -18.44 -4.06
N LYS A 17 6.16 -19.54 -3.68
CA LYS A 17 6.82 -20.44 -4.63
C LYS A 17 5.88 -21.03 -5.69
N ARG A 18 4.58 -21.10 -5.40
CA ARG A 18 3.54 -21.61 -6.30
C ARG A 18 2.97 -20.57 -7.25
N ILE A 19 3.28 -19.28 -7.02
CA ILE A 19 2.86 -18.19 -7.89
C ILE A 19 3.73 -18.21 -9.15
N PRO A 20 3.15 -18.17 -10.36
CA PRO A 20 3.92 -18.11 -11.60
C PRO A 20 4.78 -16.83 -11.68
N ASP A 21 5.92 -16.95 -12.36
CA ASP A 21 6.82 -15.82 -12.61
C ASP A 21 6.10 -14.74 -13.39
N GLY A 22 6.32 -13.49 -13.01
CA GLY A 22 5.81 -12.33 -13.73
C GLY A 22 4.28 -12.25 -13.83
N SER A 23 3.54 -12.83 -12.88
CA SER A 23 2.07 -12.88 -12.90
C SER A 23 1.38 -11.82 -12.04
N VAL A 24 2.10 -11.19 -11.10
CA VAL A 24 1.56 -10.22 -10.15
C VAL A 24 1.76 -8.80 -10.66
N ASP A 25 0.68 -8.00 -10.69
CA ASP A 25 0.68 -6.61 -11.15
C ASP A 25 1.09 -5.63 -10.04
N CYS A 26 0.81 -5.97 -8.78
CA CYS A 26 1.16 -5.13 -7.64
C CYS A 26 1.27 -5.96 -6.37
N ILE A 27 2.16 -5.57 -5.48
CA ILE A 27 2.19 -6.04 -4.10
C ILE A 27 1.78 -4.89 -3.20
N VAL A 28 0.80 -5.13 -2.30
CA VAL A 28 0.41 -4.21 -1.24
C VAL A 28 0.41 -4.99 0.06
N CYS A 29 1.36 -4.72 0.94
CA CYS A 29 1.54 -5.53 2.14
C CYS A 29 1.96 -4.70 3.36
N ASP A 30 1.36 -5.05 4.51
CA ASP A 30 1.77 -4.60 5.83
C ASP A 30 2.61 -5.69 6.49
N LEU A 31 3.92 -5.64 6.24
CA LEU A 31 4.85 -6.63 6.79
C LEU A 31 4.91 -6.57 8.33
N PRO A 32 5.18 -7.67 9.02
CA PRO A 32 5.46 -7.63 10.46
C PRO A 32 6.75 -6.87 10.74
N TYR A 33 6.73 -5.95 11.73
CA TYR A 33 7.87 -5.09 12.06
C TYR A 33 8.76 -5.63 13.18
N GLY A 34 8.35 -6.72 13.85
CA GLY A 34 9.08 -7.34 14.97
C GLY A 34 9.10 -6.50 16.25
N VAL A 35 8.15 -5.59 16.44
CA VAL A 35 8.15 -4.66 17.59
C VAL A 35 7.09 -4.97 18.65
N LEU A 36 6.05 -5.73 18.33
CA LEU A 36 4.89 -5.91 19.21
C LEU A 36 4.98 -7.12 20.14
N ASN A 37 5.81 -8.11 19.84
CA ASN A 37 5.80 -9.42 20.53
C ASN A 37 6.99 -9.74 21.41
N LYS A 38 7.74 -8.75 21.85
CA LYS A 38 8.91 -8.99 22.76
C LYS A 38 8.53 -9.60 24.12
N GLN A 39 7.24 -9.73 24.45
CA GLN A 39 6.77 -10.16 25.79
C GLN A 39 5.65 -11.22 25.79
N SER A 40 5.20 -11.74 24.65
CA SER A 40 4.16 -12.78 24.64
C SER A 40 4.75 -14.17 24.41
N GLU A 41 4.49 -15.08 25.36
CA GLU A 41 4.82 -16.51 25.31
C GLU A 41 4.00 -17.28 24.25
N GLY A 42 4.02 -16.90 23.02
CA GLY A 42 3.25 -17.60 22.00
C GLY A 42 3.60 -17.19 20.62
N GLY A 43 4.83 -17.41 20.18
CA GLY A 43 5.30 -17.30 18.79
C GLY A 43 4.56 -16.24 18.00
N GLY A 44 4.87 -14.98 18.24
CA GLY A 44 3.98 -13.92 17.82
C GLY A 44 3.94 -13.75 16.31
N TRP A 45 2.75 -13.46 15.82
CA TRP A 45 2.45 -13.09 14.42
C TRP A 45 3.31 -11.90 13.91
N ASP A 46 3.94 -11.11 14.79
CA ASP A 46 4.83 -9.98 14.44
C ASP A 46 6.31 -10.43 14.34
N SER A 47 6.57 -11.61 13.80
CA SER A 47 7.93 -12.09 13.52
C SER A 47 8.42 -11.54 12.19
N LEU A 48 9.63 -10.94 12.19
CA LEU A 48 10.24 -10.40 10.97
C LEU A 48 10.40 -11.49 9.90
N ILE A 49 9.90 -11.20 8.71
CA ILE A 49 10.15 -12.03 7.53
C ILE A 49 11.56 -11.69 7.01
N PRO A 50 12.43 -12.69 6.77
CA PRO A 50 13.76 -12.44 6.21
C PRO A 50 13.65 -11.73 4.85
N LEU A 51 14.26 -10.54 4.75
CA LEU A 51 14.09 -9.67 3.58
C LEU A 51 14.71 -10.26 2.30
N GLU A 52 15.83 -10.98 2.42
CA GLU A 52 16.52 -11.55 1.25
C GLU A 52 15.63 -12.57 0.50
N PRO A 53 15.12 -13.66 1.11
CA PRO A 53 14.20 -14.58 0.43
C PRO A 53 12.88 -13.92 0.04
N LEU A 54 12.40 -12.92 0.80
CA LEU A 54 11.20 -12.16 0.43
C LEU A 54 11.39 -11.44 -0.90
N TRP A 55 12.49 -10.71 -1.06
CA TRP A 55 12.80 -9.98 -2.29
C TRP A 55 13.05 -10.92 -3.47
N LEU A 56 13.65 -12.10 -3.25
CA LEU A 56 13.80 -13.10 -4.31
C LEU A 56 12.43 -13.50 -4.87
N GLN A 57 11.45 -13.78 -4.00
CA GLN A 57 10.10 -14.10 -4.44
C GLN A 57 9.41 -12.90 -5.09
N TYR A 58 9.46 -11.73 -4.48
CA TYR A 58 8.84 -10.52 -5.03
C TYR A 58 9.32 -10.22 -6.44
N LEU A 59 10.64 -10.28 -6.68
CA LEU A 59 11.23 -9.99 -7.98
C LEU A 59 10.91 -11.06 -9.04
N ARG A 60 10.73 -12.30 -8.62
CA ARG A 60 10.34 -13.40 -9.50
C ARG A 60 8.88 -13.28 -9.94
N ILE A 61 7.96 -13.13 -8.99
CA ILE A 61 6.52 -13.20 -9.26
C ILE A 61 5.94 -11.92 -9.86
N THR A 62 6.59 -10.77 -9.63
CA THR A 62 6.07 -9.49 -10.13
C THR A 62 6.42 -9.25 -11.59
N LYS A 63 5.48 -8.66 -12.34
CA LYS A 63 5.73 -8.13 -13.69
C LYS A 63 6.85 -7.08 -13.67
N PRO A 64 7.58 -6.88 -14.77
CA PRO A 64 8.65 -5.87 -14.82
C PRO A 64 8.21 -4.44 -14.43
N ASN A 65 6.95 -4.11 -14.69
CA ASN A 65 6.32 -2.84 -14.38
C ASN A 65 5.32 -2.91 -13.21
N ALA A 66 5.50 -3.84 -12.29
CA ALA A 66 4.71 -3.92 -11.07
C ALA A 66 5.22 -2.93 -10.03
N ALA A 67 4.31 -2.39 -9.22
CA ALA A 67 4.65 -1.68 -7.99
C ALA A 67 4.68 -2.64 -6.80
N ILE A 68 5.63 -2.44 -5.89
CA ILE A 68 5.71 -3.11 -4.60
C ILE A 68 5.56 -2.03 -3.53
N ILE A 69 4.48 -2.12 -2.76
CA ILE A 69 4.02 -1.09 -1.83
C ILE A 69 3.99 -1.71 -0.44
N LEU A 70 4.89 -1.27 0.41
CA LEU A 70 5.10 -1.88 1.72
C LEU A 70 4.91 -0.83 2.81
N PHE A 71 4.01 -1.13 3.76
CA PHE A 71 3.86 -0.33 4.97
C PHE A 71 5.08 -0.52 5.85
N CYS A 72 5.52 0.54 6.47
CA CYS A 72 6.72 0.52 7.32
C CYS A 72 6.72 1.68 8.31
N GLN A 73 7.58 1.57 9.33
CA GLN A 73 7.68 2.60 10.35
C GLN A 73 9.03 2.57 11.07
N GLY A 74 9.54 3.76 11.40
CA GLY A 74 10.75 3.91 12.22
C GLY A 74 11.97 3.27 11.59
N MET A 75 12.73 2.49 12.38
CA MET A 75 13.95 1.83 11.89
C MET A 75 13.67 0.80 10.81
N PHE A 76 12.49 0.14 10.83
CA PHE A 76 12.12 -0.80 9.79
C PHE A 76 11.97 -0.12 8.41
N THR A 77 11.53 1.15 8.37
CA THR A 77 11.53 1.94 7.11
C THR A 77 12.93 2.02 6.51
N ALA A 78 13.94 2.36 7.34
CA ALA A 78 15.32 2.46 6.87
C ALA A 78 15.88 1.11 6.40
N GLN A 79 15.65 0.04 7.17
CA GLN A 79 16.07 -1.33 6.81
C GLN A 79 15.46 -1.77 5.48
N LEU A 80 14.16 -1.51 5.29
CA LEU A 80 13.44 -1.88 4.08
C LEU A 80 13.95 -1.12 2.86
N MET A 81 14.15 0.20 2.97
CA MET A 81 14.73 1.01 1.90
C MET A 81 16.14 0.57 1.53
N MET A 82 16.98 0.30 2.53
CA MET A 82 18.35 -0.13 2.33
C MET A 82 18.48 -1.56 1.82
N SER A 83 17.46 -2.41 2.02
CA SER A 83 17.45 -3.77 1.46
C SER A 83 17.35 -3.79 -0.06
N GLN A 84 16.75 -2.75 -0.69
CA GLN A 84 16.63 -2.61 -2.15
C GLN A 84 16.72 -1.14 -2.60
N PRO A 85 17.87 -0.47 -2.41
CA PRO A 85 18.00 0.97 -2.64
C PRO A 85 17.83 1.37 -4.12
N LYS A 86 18.12 0.47 -5.07
CA LYS A 86 17.92 0.72 -6.50
C LYS A 86 16.44 0.64 -6.91
N LEU A 87 15.65 -0.15 -6.21
CA LEU A 87 14.21 -0.33 -6.48
C LEU A 87 13.36 0.69 -5.74
N TRP A 88 13.77 1.13 -4.57
CA TRP A 88 13.08 2.18 -3.82
C TRP A 88 13.01 3.47 -4.65
N LYS A 89 11.84 4.10 -4.66
CA LYS A 89 11.61 5.34 -5.43
C LYS A 89 11.19 6.51 -4.56
N TYR A 90 10.21 6.28 -3.68
CA TYR A 90 9.71 7.31 -2.75
C TYR A 90 8.87 6.66 -1.66
N ASN A 91 8.58 7.46 -0.64
CA ASN A 91 7.58 7.11 0.37
C ASN A 91 6.34 7.97 0.19
N LEU A 92 5.17 7.36 0.39
CA LEU A 92 3.96 8.07 0.77
C LEU A 92 3.88 8.10 2.30
N ILE A 93 3.30 9.15 2.83
CA ILE A 93 3.06 9.31 4.27
C ILE A 93 1.56 9.19 4.51
N TRP A 94 1.15 8.13 5.16
CA TRP A 94 -0.23 8.04 5.63
C TRP A 94 -0.38 8.81 6.92
N SER A 95 -1.06 9.97 6.85
CA SER A 95 -1.42 10.78 8.01
C SER A 95 -2.69 10.21 8.65
N LYS A 96 -2.60 9.90 9.95
CA LYS A 96 -3.68 9.35 10.77
C LYS A 96 -4.33 10.49 11.55
N GLN A 97 -5.65 10.60 11.54
CA GLN A 97 -6.34 11.59 12.38
C GLN A 97 -6.18 11.29 13.88
N ARG A 98 -6.19 9.98 14.24
CA ARG A 98 -5.97 9.56 15.61
C ARG A 98 -4.53 9.07 15.80
N PRO A 99 -3.70 9.82 16.52
CA PRO A 99 -2.33 9.43 16.78
C PRO A 99 -2.27 8.19 17.72
N THR A 100 -1.11 7.55 17.74
CA THR A 100 -0.81 6.41 18.60
C THR A 100 0.38 6.74 19.52
N GLY A 101 0.62 5.91 20.54
CA GLY A 101 1.77 6.07 21.44
C GLY A 101 1.49 6.94 22.67
N PHE A 102 0.22 7.06 23.09
CA PHE A 102 -0.19 7.91 24.23
C PHE A 102 0.54 7.58 25.54
N LEU A 103 0.95 6.32 25.77
CA LEU A 103 1.74 5.93 26.95
C LEU A 103 3.10 6.63 27.04
N ASN A 104 3.60 7.14 25.92
CA ASN A 104 4.85 7.87 25.85
C ASN A 104 4.68 9.38 25.61
N ALA A 105 3.48 9.91 25.77
CA ALA A 105 3.16 11.32 25.45
C ALA A 105 4.03 12.33 26.22
N ASN A 106 4.49 11.96 27.41
CA ASN A 106 5.36 12.80 28.23
C ASN A 106 6.87 12.64 27.89
N LYS A 107 7.22 11.77 26.94
CA LYS A 107 8.61 11.48 26.56
C LYS A 107 8.93 11.79 25.11
N MET A 108 7.91 11.74 24.24
CA MET A 108 8.06 12.00 22.82
C MET A 108 6.71 12.40 22.18
N PRO A 109 6.73 13.05 21.01
CA PRO A 109 5.51 13.35 20.28
C PRO A 109 4.69 12.10 19.96
N LEU A 110 3.35 12.24 19.96
CA LEU A 110 2.45 11.21 19.52
C LEU A 110 2.68 10.91 18.03
N ARG A 111 2.61 9.64 17.67
CA ARG A 111 2.81 9.20 16.30
C ARG A 111 1.54 9.33 15.49
N SER A 112 1.53 10.27 14.55
CA SER A 112 0.38 10.64 13.71
C SER A 112 0.49 10.13 12.27
N HIS A 113 1.54 9.38 11.90
CA HIS A 113 1.74 8.87 10.55
C HIS A 113 2.35 7.48 10.51
N GLU A 114 2.25 6.85 9.33
CA GLU A 114 3.04 5.70 8.92
C GLU A 114 3.63 5.96 7.54
N ASP A 115 4.78 5.36 7.27
CA ASP A 115 5.40 5.38 5.96
C ASP A 115 4.82 4.26 5.08
N ILE A 116 4.76 4.52 3.77
CA ILE A 116 4.43 3.53 2.75
C ILE A 116 5.52 3.61 1.70
N ALA A 117 6.44 2.67 1.71
CA ALA A 117 7.56 2.64 0.79
C ALA A 117 7.15 2.05 -0.56
N VAL A 118 7.47 2.74 -1.64
CA VAL A 118 7.13 2.34 -3.01
C VAL A 118 8.39 1.95 -3.77
N PHE A 119 8.39 0.71 -4.27
CA PHE A 119 9.49 0.12 -5.03
C PHE A 119 9.00 -0.33 -6.41
N TYR A 120 9.83 -0.20 -7.42
CA TYR A 120 9.59 -0.81 -8.73
C TYR A 120 10.87 -0.86 -9.59
N ARG A 121 10.87 -1.78 -10.57
CA ARG A 121 11.95 -1.91 -11.57
C ARG A 121 11.76 -0.93 -12.72
N LYS A 122 10.57 -0.96 -13.34
CA LYS A 122 10.14 -0.05 -14.41
C LYS A 122 8.89 0.68 -13.96
N GLN A 123 8.63 1.85 -14.50
CA GLN A 123 7.45 2.64 -14.16
C GLN A 123 6.19 1.78 -14.21
N PRO A 124 5.47 1.64 -13.09
CA PRO A 124 4.22 0.87 -13.02
C PRO A 124 3.06 1.66 -13.64
N ALA A 125 1.89 1.02 -13.71
CA ALA A 125 0.65 1.75 -13.87
C ALA A 125 0.58 2.84 -12.80
N TYR A 126 0.26 4.05 -13.20
CA TYR A 126 0.07 5.17 -12.28
C TYR A 126 -1.19 5.93 -12.69
N ASN A 127 -2.26 5.70 -11.94
CA ASN A 127 -3.55 6.34 -12.11
C ASN A 127 -3.72 7.40 -11.01
N PRO A 128 -3.28 8.65 -11.21
CA PRO A 128 -3.32 9.66 -10.17
C PRO A 128 -4.76 9.90 -9.70
N GLN A 129 -4.99 9.78 -8.39
CA GLN A 129 -6.29 10.06 -7.78
C GLN A 129 -6.41 11.57 -7.58
N MET A 130 -6.93 12.25 -8.61
CA MET A 130 -7.02 13.71 -8.64
C MET A 130 -7.90 14.23 -7.51
N VAL A 131 -7.50 15.35 -6.93
CA VAL A 131 -8.19 16.00 -5.81
C VAL A 131 -8.83 17.29 -6.28
N LYS A 132 -10.15 17.42 -6.09
CA LYS A 132 -10.86 18.68 -6.38
C LYS A 132 -10.31 19.80 -5.50
N CYS A 133 -10.06 20.96 -6.08
CA CYS A 133 -9.60 22.13 -5.37
C CYS A 133 -10.69 23.19 -5.29
N ALA A 134 -10.66 23.99 -4.22
CA ALA A 134 -11.55 25.13 -4.08
C ALA A 134 -11.32 26.17 -5.20
N PRO A 135 -12.34 26.95 -5.60
CA PRO A 135 -12.25 27.90 -6.72
C PRO A 135 -11.06 28.85 -6.64
N HIS A 136 -10.70 29.31 -5.43
CA HIS A 136 -9.55 30.20 -5.19
C HIS A 136 -8.19 29.49 -5.32
N GLN A 137 -8.18 28.17 -5.38
CA GLN A 137 -6.96 27.37 -5.50
C GLN A 137 -6.75 26.86 -6.93
N ARG A 138 -7.62 27.20 -7.88
CA ARG A 138 -7.47 26.86 -9.29
C ARG A 138 -6.15 27.42 -9.80
N ASN A 139 -5.43 26.65 -10.58
CA ASN A 139 -4.21 27.11 -11.24
C ASN A 139 -4.58 28.14 -12.31
N HIS A 140 -4.54 29.42 -11.96
CA HIS A 140 -4.65 30.54 -12.90
C HIS A 140 -3.27 30.97 -13.40
N ARG A 141 -2.40 30.07 -13.79
CA ARG A 141 -1.23 30.49 -14.55
C ARG A 141 -1.72 30.89 -15.94
N LYS A 142 -1.94 32.21 -16.11
CA LYS A 142 -1.94 32.79 -17.45
C LYS A 142 -0.56 32.47 -18.05
N GLY A 143 -0.54 31.69 -19.14
CA GLY A 143 0.64 31.54 -19.94
C GLY A 143 0.91 32.86 -20.67
N ASP A 144 1.54 33.79 -19.99
CA ASP A 144 2.32 34.79 -20.71
C ASP A 144 3.61 34.06 -21.08
N GLY A 145 3.83 33.71 -22.29
CA GLY A 145 4.97 32.89 -22.78
C GLY A 145 6.39 33.33 -22.34
N SER A 146 6.52 34.00 -21.19
CA SER A 146 7.76 34.62 -20.72
C SER A 146 8.46 33.86 -19.59
N HIS A 147 7.86 32.86 -18.99
CA HIS A 147 8.57 32.00 -18.04
C HIS A 147 9.14 30.76 -18.72
N SER A 148 10.16 31.00 -19.54
CA SER A 148 11.15 30.00 -19.88
C SER A 148 11.69 29.44 -18.55
N LEU A 149 11.30 28.21 -18.19
CA LEU A 149 11.92 27.41 -17.13
C LEU A 149 13.33 26.96 -17.53
N LYS A 150 14.02 27.80 -18.32
CA LYS A 150 15.43 27.61 -18.65
C LYS A 150 16.23 27.83 -17.39
N ARG A 151 16.84 26.74 -16.90
CA ARG A 151 17.82 26.70 -15.81
C ARG A 151 17.27 26.70 -14.40
N GLY A 152 16.42 25.74 -14.08
CA GLY A 152 16.23 25.31 -12.69
C GLY A 152 17.06 24.06 -12.40
N CYS A 153 17.22 23.72 -11.14
CA CYS A 153 17.83 22.46 -10.68
C CYS A 153 17.14 21.18 -11.21
N TYR A 154 16.05 21.32 -11.95
CA TYR A 154 15.24 20.23 -12.51
C TYR A 154 15.51 19.94 -14.00
N GLY A 155 16.49 20.62 -14.63
CA GLY A 155 16.81 20.43 -16.04
C GLY A 155 15.85 21.13 -17.02
N ASP A 156 15.99 20.83 -18.30
CA ASP A 156 15.13 21.40 -19.35
C ASP A 156 13.81 20.65 -19.42
N HIS A 157 12.71 21.36 -19.21
CA HIS A 157 11.34 20.82 -19.37
C HIS A 157 10.73 21.34 -20.67
N LYS A 158 10.03 20.46 -21.39
CA LYS A 158 9.17 20.88 -22.50
C LYS A 158 8.04 21.76 -21.94
N GLU A 159 7.75 22.87 -22.61
CA GLU A 159 6.59 23.69 -22.27
C GLU A 159 5.32 22.86 -22.38
N VAL A 160 4.61 22.75 -21.27
CA VAL A 160 3.30 22.11 -21.24
C VAL A 160 2.26 23.22 -21.20
N PRO A 161 1.25 23.20 -22.10
CA PRO A 161 0.19 24.20 -22.06
C PRO A 161 -0.47 24.22 -20.69
N THR A 162 -0.72 25.41 -20.15
CA THR A 162 -1.40 25.57 -18.87
C THR A 162 -2.86 25.15 -19.03
N ILE A 163 -3.20 24.00 -18.49
CA ILE A 163 -4.59 23.56 -18.40
C ILE A 163 -5.17 24.18 -17.13
N VAL A 164 -6.21 24.98 -17.27
CA VAL A 164 -7.02 25.44 -16.12
C VAL A 164 -7.85 24.26 -15.66
N SER A 165 -7.49 23.71 -14.51
CA SER A 165 -8.21 22.58 -13.92
C SER A 165 -8.63 22.93 -12.50
N ASP A 166 -9.82 22.50 -12.12
CA ASP A 166 -10.30 22.50 -10.74
C ASP A 166 -9.85 21.26 -9.95
N GLU A 167 -8.99 20.47 -10.55
CA GLU A 167 -8.35 19.31 -9.95
C GLU A 167 -6.83 19.50 -9.81
N LYS A 168 -6.27 18.93 -8.76
CA LYS A 168 -4.83 18.90 -8.48
C LYS A 168 -4.34 17.47 -8.39
N PHE A 169 -3.09 17.27 -8.79
CA PHE A 169 -2.40 16.02 -8.58
C PHE A 169 -2.29 15.69 -7.09
N PRO A 170 -2.38 14.39 -6.73
CA PRO A 170 -2.24 13.95 -5.35
C PRO A 170 -0.85 14.31 -4.79
N LYS A 171 -0.80 14.49 -3.47
CA LYS A 171 0.43 14.74 -2.73
C LYS A 171 0.97 13.45 -2.13
N SER A 172 2.24 13.47 -1.71
CA SER A 172 2.88 12.34 -1.01
C SER A 172 2.34 12.14 0.41
N ILE A 173 1.67 13.13 1.00
CA ILE A 173 0.96 12.98 2.28
C ILE A 173 -0.51 12.72 1.96
N ILE A 174 -0.98 11.53 2.35
CA ILE A 174 -2.34 11.06 2.14
C ILE A 174 -3.05 10.90 3.49
N CYS A 175 -4.33 11.29 3.56
CA CYS A 175 -5.10 11.28 4.81
C CYS A 175 -6.25 10.29 4.68
N PHE A 176 -6.27 9.29 5.54
CA PHE A 176 -7.34 8.31 5.66
C PHE A 176 -7.58 8.01 7.13
N ASP A 177 -8.84 7.98 7.52
CA ASP A 177 -9.22 7.65 8.89
C ASP A 177 -9.04 6.16 9.16
N LYS A 178 -8.70 5.83 10.40
CA LYS A 178 -8.76 4.45 10.86
C LYS A 178 -10.22 4.01 10.95
N GLU A 179 -10.48 2.75 10.63
CA GLU A 179 -11.77 2.13 10.91
C GLU A 179 -12.09 2.20 12.41
N HIS A 180 -13.37 2.24 12.77
CA HIS A 180 -13.78 2.23 14.16
C HIS A 180 -13.36 0.91 14.82
N SER A 181 -12.95 0.98 16.09
CA SER A 181 -12.49 -0.19 16.84
C SER A 181 -13.52 -1.31 16.95
N ALA A 182 -14.82 -0.98 16.89
CA ALA A 182 -15.91 -1.96 16.88
C ALA A 182 -15.93 -2.82 15.59
N ASP A 183 -15.39 -2.30 14.48
CA ASP A 183 -15.40 -2.96 13.18
C ASP A 183 -14.07 -3.67 12.89
N THR A 184 -13.13 -3.62 13.83
CA THR A 184 -11.78 -4.17 13.66
C THR A 184 -11.57 -5.37 14.57
N PHE A 185 -11.11 -6.48 14.01
CA PHE A 185 -10.71 -7.66 14.78
C PHE A 185 -9.20 -7.92 14.75
N HIS A 186 -8.47 -7.19 13.91
CA HIS A 186 -7.02 -7.26 13.85
C HIS A 186 -6.41 -5.96 14.40
N PRO A 187 -5.42 -6.01 15.30
CA PRO A 187 -4.91 -4.83 16.01
C PRO A 187 -4.25 -3.80 15.10
N THR A 188 -3.73 -4.23 13.96
CA THR A 188 -3.07 -3.36 12.97
C THR A 188 -3.87 -3.21 11.68
N GLN A 189 -5.18 -3.51 11.69
CA GLN A 189 -6.03 -3.43 10.50
C GLN A 189 -5.90 -2.06 9.82
N LYS A 190 -5.57 -2.10 8.53
CA LYS A 190 -5.49 -0.89 7.71
C LYS A 190 -6.88 -0.47 7.21
N PRO A 191 -7.15 0.83 7.02
CA PRO A 191 -8.40 1.30 6.44
C PRO A 191 -8.60 0.77 5.03
N VAL A 192 -9.82 0.29 4.72
CA VAL A 192 -10.15 -0.20 3.38
C VAL A 192 -9.93 0.88 2.33
N ASP A 193 -10.34 2.12 2.60
CA ASP A 193 -10.23 3.22 1.63
C ASP A 193 -8.77 3.61 1.34
N LEU A 194 -7.86 3.46 2.30
CA LEU A 194 -6.42 3.63 2.07
C LEU A 194 -5.91 2.57 1.08
N ILE A 195 -6.25 1.30 1.30
CA ILE A 195 -5.82 0.22 0.41
C ILE A 195 -6.46 0.37 -0.97
N ARG A 196 -7.75 0.75 -1.06
CA ARG A 196 -8.42 1.06 -2.32
C ARG A 196 -7.70 2.15 -3.10
N TYR A 197 -7.28 3.23 -2.41
CA TYR A 197 -6.49 4.31 -3.02
C TYR A 197 -5.19 3.77 -3.63
N LEU A 198 -4.44 2.95 -2.91
CA LEU A 198 -3.20 2.36 -3.39
C LEU A 198 -3.44 1.41 -4.57
N VAL A 199 -4.42 0.52 -4.45
CA VAL A 199 -4.79 -0.44 -5.51
C VAL A 199 -5.21 0.29 -6.79
N ARG A 200 -6.07 1.31 -6.71
CA ARG A 200 -6.46 2.13 -7.87
C ARG A 200 -5.28 2.85 -8.50
N THR A 201 -4.41 3.41 -7.67
CA THR A 201 -3.28 4.21 -8.14
C THR A 201 -2.28 3.36 -8.93
N TYR A 202 -1.99 2.14 -8.47
CA TYR A 202 -0.87 1.35 -9.00
C TYR A 202 -1.28 0.12 -9.82
N THR A 203 -2.57 -0.07 -10.05
CA THR A 203 -3.07 -1.18 -10.88
C THR A 203 -4.18 -0.74 -11.83
N ASN A 204 -4.34 -1.49 -12.91
CA ASN A 204 -5.51 -1.40 -13.78
C ASN A 204 -6.60 -2.40 -13.33
N VAL A 205 -7.84 -2.19 -13.77
CA VAL A 205 -8.95 -3.15 -13.56
C VAL A 205 -8.55 -4.53 -14.09
N GLY A 206 -8.88 -5.57 -13.34
CA GLY A 206 -8.50 -6.95 -13.64
C GLY A 206 -7.07 -7.34 -13.25
N GLY A 207 -6.23 -6.38 -12.83
CA GLY A 207 -4.86 -6.66 -12.36
C GLY A 207 -4.84 -7.53 -11.10
N CYS A 208 -3.76 -8.29 -10.92
CA CYS A 208 -3.56 -9.17 -9.76
C CYS A 208 -2.72 -8.47 -8.69
N VAL A 209 -3.27 -8.37 -7.48
CA VAL A 209 -2.61 -7.82 -6.28
C VAL A 209 -2.25 -8.95 -5.33
N LEU A 210 -1.01 -8.94 -4.84
CA LEU A 210 -0.56 -9.84 -3.78
C LEU A 210 -0.50 -9.10 -2.45
N ASP A 211 -1.01 -9.74 -1.41
CA ASP A 211 -0.74 -9.40 -0.01
C ASP A 211 -0.26 -10.65 0.72
N ASN A 212 1.01 -10.70 1.05
CA ASN A 212 1.60 -11.89 1.68
C ASN A 212 1.50 -11.90 3.21
N CYS A 213 0.87 -10.89 3.81
CA CYS A 213 0.54 -10.82 5.25
C CYS A 213 -0.89 -10.28 5.39
N MET A 214 -1.87 -11.05 4.89
CA MET A 214 -3.23 -10.60 4.63
C MET A 214 -3.99 -10.11 5.87
N GLY A 215 -3.66 -10.61 7.07
CA GLY A 215 -4.26 -10.19 8.34
C GLY A 215 -5.78 -10.25 8.32
N SER A 216 -6.40 -9.07 8.36
CA SER A 216 -7.86 -8.93 8.37
C SER A 216 -8.54 -9.06 6.99
N GLY A 217 -7.79 -9.28 5.90
CA GLY A 217 -8.35 -9.36 4.56
C GLY A 217 -8.64 -8.01 3.90
N THR A 218 -8.13 -6.91 4.43
CA THR A 218 -8.43 -5.56 3.93
C THR A 218 -8.02 -5.38 2.47
N THR A 219 -6.87 -5.93 2.06
CA THR A 219 -6.40 -5.88 0.68
C THR A 219 -7.34 -6.63 -0.25
N ALA A 220 -7.84 -7.79 0.15
CA ALA A 220 -8.83 -8.53 -0.62
C ALA A 220 -10.14 -7.75 -0.81
N ILE A 221 -10.67 -7.15 0.27
CA ILE A 221 -11.87 -6.29 0.21
C ILE A 221 -11.65 -5.13 -0.77
N ALA A 222 -10.51 -4.44 -0.67
CA ALA A 222 -10.18 -3.35 -1.56
C ALA A 222 -10.13 -3.80 -3.02
N CYS A 223 -9.53 -4.97 -3.30
CA CYS A 223 -9.46 -5.55 -4.64
C CYS A 223 -10.85 -5.87 -5.21
N ILE A 224 -11.73 -6.49 -4.41
CA ILE A 224 -13.11 -6.79 -4.80
C ILE A 224 -13.83 -5.50 -5.22
N ARG A 225 -13.81 -4.48 -4.35
CA ARG A 225 -14.46 -3.19 -4.59
C ARG A 225 -13.93 -2.47 -5.83
N GLU A 226 -12.66 -2.64 -6.11
CA GLU A 226 -11.98 -1.99 -7.24
C GLU A 226 -11.90 -2.87 -8.50
N LYS A 227 -12.54 -4.04 -8.51
CA LYS A 227 -12.55 -5.00 -9.63
C LYS A 227 -11.13 -5.46 -10.03
N ARG A 228 -10.31 -5.76 -9.04
CA ARG A 228 -8.98 -6.37 -9.17
C ARG A 228 -9.03 -7.78 -8.62
N ASN A 229 -8.14 -8.63 -9.13
CA ASN A 229 -7.90 -9.95 -8.55
C ASN A 229 -6.91 -9.85 -7.40
N PHE A 230 -6.96 -10.80 -6.48
CA PHE A 230 -6.00 -10.87 -5.39
C PHE A 230 -5.51 -12.30 -5.14
N ILE A 231 -4.34 -12.38 -4.50
CA ILE A 231 -3.79 -13.57 -3.86
C ILE A 231 -3.36 -13.13 -2.46
N GLY A 232 -3.64 -13.94 -1.44
CA GLY A 232 -3.26 -13.60 -0.08
C GLY A 232 -2.70 -14.77 0.68
N PHE A 233 -1.81 -14.48 1.65
CA PHE A 233 -1.32 -15.44 2.62
C PHE A 233 -1.54 -14.90 4.03
N GLU A 234 -1.94 -15.77 4.95
CA GLU A 234 -2.08 -15.48 6.37
C GLU A 234 -1.64 -16.70 7.17
N LEU A 235 -0.62 -16.53 8.00
CA LEU A 235 -0.05 -17.62 8.79
C LEU A 235 -0.95 -17.97 9.98
N ASN A 236 -1.52 -16.96 10.64
CA ASN A 236 -2.37 -17.15 11.81
C ASN A 236 -3.75 -17.67 11.41
N LYS A 237 -4.06 -18.89 11.85
CA LYS A 237 -5.33 -19.56 11.50
C LYS A 237 -6.57 -18.78 11.93
N GLU A 238 -6.54 -18.14 13.08
CA GLU A 238 -7.68 -17.35 13.57
C GLU A 238 -7.95 -16.12 12.69
N TYR A 239 -6.89 -15.38 12.33
CA TYR A 239 -7.03 -14.23 11.43
C TYR A 239 -7.42 -14.67 10.03
N TYR A 240 -6.86 -15.76 9.53
CA TYR A 240 -7.27 -16.38 8.27
C TYR A 240 -8.78 -16.67 8.22
N ASP A 241 -9.33 -17.36 9.25
CA ASP A 241 -10.75 -17.73 9.28
C ASP A 241 -11.65 -16.48 9.32
N LYS A 242 -11.27 -15.48 10.11
CA LYS A 242 -12.01 -14.21 10.18
C LYS A 242 -11.95 -13.44 8.85
N ALA A 243 -10.79 -13.41 8.20
CA ALA A 243 -10.61 -12.77 6.90
C ALA A 243 -11.43 -13.48 5.82
N CYS A 244 -11.45 -14.81 5.79
CA CYS A 244 -12.29 -15.57 4.86
C CYS A 244 -13.78 -15.22 5.00
N LYS A 245 -14.28 -15.16 6.23
CA LYS A 245 -15.68 -14.76 6.48
C LYS A 245 -15.98 -13.35 6.00
N ARG A 246 -15.06 -12.41 6.28
CA ARG A 246 -15.19 -11.02 5.84
C ARG A 246 -15.22 -10.90 4.32
N ILE A 247 -14.34 -11.63 3.62
CA ILE A 247 -14.27 -11.67 2.16
C ILE A 247 -15.55 -12.29 1.58
N GLN A 248 -16.04 -13.39 2.14
CA GLN A 248 -17.30 -14.03 1.70
C GLN A 248 -18.48 -13.07 1.81
N LEU A 249 -18.59 -12.34 2.91
CA LEU A 249 -19.64 -11.33 3.11
C LEU A 249 -19.54 -10.20 2.09
N GLU A 250 -18.33 -9.73 1.79
CA GLU A 250 -18.12 -8.69 0.77
C GLU A 250 -18.51 -9.19 -0.62
N MET A 251 -18.11 -10.42 -0.99
CA MET A 251 -18.46 -11.01 -2.29
C MET A 251 -19.96 -11.29 -2.45
N ALA A 252 -20.67 -11.54 -1.34
CA ALA A 252 -22.12 -11.79 -1.34
C ALA A 252 -22.94 -10.49 -1.46
N GLN A 253 -22.35 -9.32 -1.24
CA GLN A 253 -23.05 -8.06 -1.41
C GLN A 253 -23.26 -7.81 -2.90
N PRO A 254 -24.52 -7.57 -3.35
CA PRO A 254 -24.75 -7.15 -4.73
C PRO A 254 -23.91 -5.88 -5.00
N SER A 255 -23.13 -5.88 -6.07
CA SER A 255 -22.42 -4.69 -6.47
C SER A 255 -23.43 -3.58 -6.74
N LEU A 256 -23.47 -2.57 -5.89
CA LEU A 256 -24.34 -1.39 -6.02
C LEU A 256 -23.83 -0.41 -7.11
N PHE A 257 -22.95 -0.90 -8.04
CA PHE A 257 -22.36 -0.06 -9.10
C PHE A 257 -22.26 -0.81 -10.43
#